data_723156d9854d7a9fa0e2ff7017a63c3a
#
_entry.id   723156d9854d7a9fa0e2ff7017a63c3a
#
_cell.length_a   1.000
_cell.length_b   1.000
_cell.length_c   1.000
_cell.angle_alpha   90.00
_cell.angle_beta   90.00
_cell.angle_gamma   90.00
#
_symmetry.space_group_name_H-M   'P 1'
#
loop_
_entity.id
_entity.type
_entity.pdbx_description
1 polymer ?
#
loop_
_entity_poly.entity_id
_entity_poly.type
_entity_poly.pdbx_seq_one_letter_code
_entity_poly.pdbx_strand_id
1 'polypeptide(L)'
;MIKQIYFTDKYAWRYLNIMKLREMILCGLFIALVAVGAFVRIPVGTDVYTLQFLFTLLAGVMLGARLGALAVGTYVLMGLVGIPVFASGGGPGYVLQPTFGYLVGFIVQGWVTGAMCRTGAPTFRRILTACLAGMAVVYLFGISYFYFASNYIIDAPIGFWVAIWYCGVLQVLPDFLLCLAAAYIGVRTQKAGLWL
;
A
#
# COMPACT_ATOMS: atom_id res chain seq x y z
N MET A 1 -5.21 43.43 25.49
CA MET A 1 -5.86 42.83 24.33
C MET A 1 -4.86 42.22 23.32
N ILE A 2 -3.70 42.79 23.08
CA ILE A 2 -2.69 42.32 22.09
C ILE A 2 -1.92 41.06 22.56
N LYS A 3 -1.70 40.84 23.84
CA LYS A 3 -1.00 39.65 24.36
C LYS A 3 -1.76 38.30 24.22
N GLN A 4 -3.08 38.33 24.09
CA GLN A 4 -3.90 37.12 23.97
C GLN A 4 -3.89 36.55 22.55
N ILE A 5 -3.70 37.41 21.54
CA ILE A 5 -3.65 37.00 20.12
C ILE A 5 -2.33 36.26 19.81
N TYR A 6 -1.21 36.70 20.36
CA TYR A 6 0.09 36.07 20.20
C TYR A 6 0.22 34.69 20.88
N PHE A 7 -0.55 34.43 21.91
CA PHE A 7 -0.49 33.15 22.63
C PHE A 7 -1.27 32.06 21.93
N THR A 8 -2.38 32.39 21.29
CA THR A 8 -3.20 31.44 20.48
C THR A 8 -2.48 31.04 19.19
N ASP A 9 -1.75 31.94 18.53
CA ASP A 9 -1.04 31.63 17.29
C ASP A 9 0.14 30.65 17.52
N LYS A 10 0.89 30.81 18.62
CA LYS A 10 2.04 29.93 18.91
C LYS A 10 1.64 28.49 19.24
N TYR A 11 0.43 28.26 19.72
CA TYR A 11 -0.13 26.91 19.94
C TYR A 11 -0.85 26.38 18.71
N ALA A 12 -1.46 27.22 17.90
CA ALA A 12 -2.09 26.84 16.64
C ALA A 12 -1.07 26.25 15.66
N TRP A 13 0.13 26.82 15.54
CA TRP A 13 1.24 26.28 14.74
C TRP A 13 1.75 24.93 15.24
N ARG A 14 1.64 24.65 16.53
CA ARG A 14 2.03 23.38 17.16
C ARG A 14 1.02 22.26 16.86
N TYR A 15 -0.22 22.59 16.55
CA TYR A 15 -1.25 21.63 16.18
C TYR A 15 -1.35 21.38 14.67
N LEU A 16 -0.83 22.30 13.85
CA LEU A 16 -0.99 22.23 12.38
C LEU A 16 0.13 21.47 11.65
N ASN A 17 1.29 21.22 12.28
CA ASN A 17 2.45 20.72 11.54
C ASN A 17 3.25 19.56 12.15
N ILE A 18 2.79 18.92 13.19
CA ILE A 18 3.48 17.76 13.75
C ILE A 18 2.54 16.57 13.71
N MET A 19 2.85 15.57 12.87
CA MET A 19 2.27 14.24 13.02
C MET A 19 2.39 13.85 14.50
N LYS A 20 1.27 13.43 15.11
CA LYS A 20 1.31 12.97 16.50
C LYS A 20 2.33 11.84 16.58
N LEU A 21 3.08 11.76 17.66
CA LEU A 21 4.10 10.71 17.86
C LEU A 21 3.56 9.31 17.55
N ARG A 22 2.30 9.04 17.91
CA ARG A 22 1.59 7.80 17.57
C ARG A 22 1.49 7.56 16.06
N GLU A 23 1.20 8.59 15.27
CA GLU A 23 1.09 8.50 13.80
C GLU A 23 2.45 8.17 13.19
N MET A 24 3.52 8.81 13.66
CA MET A 24 4.90 8.55 13.20
C MET A 24 5.33 7.12 13.50
N ILE A 25 5.09 6.65 14.74
CA ILE A 25 5.42 5.28 15.15
C ILE A 25 4.67 4.26 14.31
N LEU A 26 3.37 4.46 14.09
CA LEU A 26 2.56 3.53 13.30
C LEU A 26 2.93 3.57 11.82
N CYS A 27 3.22 4.74 11.23
CA CYS A 27 3.75 4.80 9.87
C CYS A 27 5.08 4.05 9.75
N GLY A 28 6.03 4.26 10.67
CA GLY A 28 7.30 3.54 10.70
C GLY A 28 7.11 2.03 10.82
N LEU A 29 6.19 1.59 11.68
CA LEU A 29 5.84 0.17 11.81
C LEU A 29 5.32 -0.41 10.48
N PHE A 30 4.40 0.29 9.80
CA PHE A 30 3.87 -0.19 8.52
C PHE A 30 4.90 -0.17 7.40
N ILE A 31 5.81 0.81 7.36
CA ILE A 31 6.96 0.80 6.45
C ILE A 31 7.78 -0.49 6.65
N ALA A 32 8.10 -0.83 7.90
CA ALA A 32 8.83 -2.04 8.22
C ALA A 32 8.05 -3.32 7.88
N LEU A 33 6.74 -3.37 8.17
CA LEU A 33 5.89 -4.52 7.84
C LEU A 33 5.77 -4.75 6.33
N VAL A 34 5.63 -3.67 5.53
CA VAL A 34 5.60 -3.77 4.07
C VAL A 34 6.96 -4.28 3.55
N ALA A 35 8.08 -3.81 4.10
CA ALA A 35 9.40 -4.30 3.73
C ALA A 35 9.59 -5.78 4.10
N VAL A 36 9.21 -6.19 5.31
CA VAL A 36 9.24 -7.61 5.73
C VAL A 36 8.34 -8.46 4.82
N GLY A 37 7.16 -7.96 4.49
CA GLY A 37 6.23 -8.62 3.57
C GLY A 37 6.79 -8.84 2.17
N ALA A 38 7.69 -7.97 1.70
CA ALA A 38 8.38 -8.15 0.43
C ALA A 38 9.36 -9.34 0.43
N PHE A 39 9.91 -9.69 1.58
CA PHE A 39 10.82 -10.84 1.72
C PHE A 39 10.09 -12.17 1.89
N VAL A 40 8.83 -12.16 2.33
CA VAL A 40 8.00 -13.38 2.37
C VAL A 40 7.45 -13.63 0.97
N ARG A 41 8.18 -14.44 0.22
CA ARG A 41 7.94 -14.73 -1.20
C ARG A 41 7.51 -16.18 -1.40
N ILE A 42 6.43 -16.36 -2.15
CA ILE A 42 5.98 -17.67 -2.62
C ILE A 42 6.10 -17.65 -4.15
N PRO A 43 7.08 -18.35 -4.74
CA PRO A 43 7.22 -18.40 -6.19
C PRO A 43 6.05 -19.20 -6.81
N VAL A 44 5.39 -18.61 -7.77
CA VAL A 44 4.31 -19.26 -8.55
C VAL A 44 4.55 -19.03 -10.03
N GLY A 45 5.16 -20.00 -10.69
CA GLY A 45 5.57 -19.88 -12.09
C GLY A 45 6.63 -18.79 -12.28
N THR A 46 6.35 -17.83 -13.16
CA THR A 46 7.23 -16.68 -13.47
C THR A 46 6.98 -15.48 -12.55
N ASP A 47 5.98 -15.55 -11.70
CA ASP A 47 5.58 -14.47 -10.79
C ASP A 47 5.87 -14.83 -9.33
N VAL A 48 5.83 -13.84 -8.45
CA VAL A 48 6.19 -13.98 -7.05
C VAL A 48 5.10 -13.35 -6.19
N TYR A 49 4.37 -14.17 -5.44
CA TYR A 49 3.45 -13.67 -4.41
C TYR A 49 4.20 -13.19 -3.20
N THR A 50 3.84 -12.04 -2.69
CA THR A 50 4.43 -11.48 -1.48
C THR A 50 3.33 -11.11 -0.46
N LEU A 51 3.65 -11.18 0.83
CA LEU A 51 2.75 -10.65 1.86
C LEU A 51 2.69 -9.11 1.90
N GLN A 52 3.42 -8.45 1.03
CA GLN A 52 3.43 -7.00 0.86
C GLN A 52 2.03 -6.44 0.65
N PHE A 53 1.25 -7.10 -0.22
CA PHE A 53 -0.13 -6.75 -0.51
C PHE A 53 -1.01 -6.67 0.76
N LEU A 54 -0.88 -7.63 1.69
CA LEU A 54 -1.61 -7.61 2.96
C LEU A 54 -1.26 -6.38 3.80
N PHE A 55 0.04 -6.09 3.94
CA PHE A 55 0.48 -4.99 4.80
C PHE A 55 0.16 -3.61 4.22
N THR A 56 0.14 -3.47 2.89
CA THR A 56 -0.31 -2.23 2.24
C THR A 56 -1.81 -2.00 2.40
N LEU A 57 -2.63 -3.06 2.33
CA LEU A 57 -4.06 -2.99 2.67
C LEU A 57 -4.26 -2.56 4.12
N LEU A 58 -3.56 -3.21 5.06
CA LEU A 58 -3.67 -2.89 6.49
C LEU A 58 -3.18 -1.48 6.80
N ALA A 59 -2.16 -0.97 6.11
CA ALA A 59 -1.74 0.42 6.22
C ALA A 59 -2.90 1.37 5.86
N GLY A 60 -3.58 1.15 4.74
CA GLY A 60 -4.77 1.92 4.35
C GLY A 60 -5.89 1.82 5.39
N VAL A 61 -6.25 0.61 5.80
CA VAL A 61 -7.33 0.34 6.77
C VAL A 61 -7.07 1.01 8.11
N MET A 62 -5.88 0.85 8.68
CA MET A 62 -5.58 1.27 10.05
C MET A 62 -5.14 2.73 10.14
N LEU A 63 -4.30 3.20 9.22
CA LEU A 63 -3.79 4.57 9.23
C LEU A 63 -4.73 5.56 8.50
N GLY A 64 -5.62 5.05 7.64
CA GLY A 64 -6.46 5.89 6.78
C GLY A 64 -5.75 6.34 5.50
N ALA A 65 -6.45 7.11 4.67
CA ALA A 65 -6.03 7.43 3.31
C ALA A 65 -4.65 8.13 3.23
N ARG A 66 -4.48 9.23 3.96
CA ARG A 66 -3.27 10.05 3.86
C ARG A 66 -2.04 9.34 4.43
N LEU A 67 -2.14 8.82 5.65
CA LEU A 67 -1.00 8.20 6.33
C LEU A 67 -0.69 6.81 5.77
N GLY A 68 -1.71 6.06 5.32
CA GLY A 68 -1.53 4.78 4.62
C GLY A 68 -0.75 4.96 3.32
N ALA A 69 -1.18 5.90 2.47
CA ALA A 69 -0.45 6.23 1.23
C ALA A 69 0.95 6.78 1.52
N LEU A 70 1.12 7.62 2.55
CA LEU A 70 2.41 8.16 2.94
C LEU A 70 3.38 7.06 3.41
N ALA A 71 2.93 6.14 4.25
CA ALA A 71 3.76 5.02 4.71
C ALA A 71 4.23 4.13 3.55
N VAL A 72 3.30 3.73 2.66
CA VAL A 72 3.65 2.93 1.48
C VAL A 72 4.53 3.72 0.51
N GLY A 73 4.23 5.00 0.28
CA GLY A 73 5.06 5.88 -0.56
C GLY A 73 6.47 6.05 -0.01
N THR A 74 6.62 6.22 1.30
CA THR A 74 7.93 6.28 1.96
C THR A 74 8.70 4.97 1.78
N TYR A 75 8.05 3.82 1.94
CA TYR A 75 8.65 2.51 1.64
C TYR A 75 9.18 2.45 0.19
N VAL A 76 8.36 2.87 -0.78
CA VAL A 76 8.77 2.87 -2.19
C VAL A 76 9.94 3.82 -2.44
N LEU A 77 9.92 5.02 -1.85
CA LEU A 77 11.04 5.97 -1.94
C LEU A 77 12.33 5.41 -1.34
N MET A 78 12.26 4.76 -0.18
CA MET A 78 13.43 4.11 0.45
C MET A 78 14.05 3.06 -0.49
N GLY A 79 13.21 2.24 -1.12
CA GLY A 79 13.67 1.25 -2.09
C GLY A 79 14.32 1.88 -3.33
N LEU A 80 13.77 2.98 -3.85
CA LEU A 80 14.31 3.68 -5.02
C LEU A 80 15.62 4.41 -4.72
N VAL A 81 15.84 4.91 -3.51
CA VAL A 81 17.12 5.51 -3.08
C VAL A 81 18.22 4.47 -2.96
N GLY A 82 17.90 3.17 -2.99
CA GLY A 82 18.89 2.09 -3.01
C GLY A 82 18.88 1.19 -1.78
N ILE A 83 17.98 1.43 -0.82
CA ILE A 83 17.81 0.50 0.31
C ILE A 83 17.17 -0.79 -0.22
N PRO A 84 17.76 -1.99 0.02
CA PRO A 84 17.28 -3.24 -0.57
C PRO A 84 16.03 -3.76 0.15
N VAL A 85 14.92 -3.03 0.08
CA VAL A 85 13.63 -3.36 0.73
C VAL A 85 12.60 -3.96 -0.22
N PHE A 86 12.84 -3.95 -1.54
CA PHE A 86 11.96 -4.58 -2.51
C PHE A 86 12.23 -6.08 -2.65
N ALA A 87 11.29 -6.80 -3.22
CA ALA A 87 11.40 -8.25 -3.41
C ALA A 87 12.66 -8.69 -4.18
N SER A 88 13.17 -7.87 -5.09
CA SER A 88 14.35 -8.15 -5.91
C SER A 88 15.48 -7.13 -5.69
N GLY A 89 15.57 -6.53 -4.50
CA GLY A 89 16.64 -5.59 -4.15
C GLY A 89 16.14 -4.15 -3.96
N GLY A 90 16.80 -3.19 -4.60
CA GLY A 90 16.48 -1.76 -4.54
C GLY A 90 17.29 -0.96 -5.54
N GLY A 91 17.08 0.34 -5.57
CA GLY A 91 17.78 1.27 -6.45
C GLY A 91 16.89 1.87 -7.54
N PRO A 92 17.34 2.97 -8.17
CA PRO A 92 16.55 3.69 -9.17
C PRO A 92 16.25 2.85 -10.41
N GLY A 93 17.11 1.88 -10.74
CA GLY A 93 16.88 0.94 -11.85
C GLY A 93 15.67 0.02 -11.64
N TYR A 94 15.15 -0.07 -10.43
CA TYR A 94 13.95 -0.88 -10.16
C TYR A 94 12.71 -0.37 -10.92
N VAL A 95 12.70 0.91 -11.30
CA VAL A 95 11.65 1.48 -12.16
C VAL A 95 11.53 0.73 -13.49
N LEU A 96 12.60 0.19 -14.02
CA LEU A 96 12.59 -0.58 -15.27
C LEU A 96 12.07 -2.01 -15.12
N GLN A 97 11.86 -2.49 -13.89
CA GLN A 97 11.31 -3.81 -13.64
C GLN A 97 9.80 -3.85 -13.96
N PRO A 98 9.32 -4.90 -14.65
CA PRO A 98 7.88 -5.03 -14.98
C PRO A 98 6.96 -4.97 -13.75
N THR A 99 7.44 -5.40 -12.60
CA THR A 99 6.70 -5.40 -11.34
C THR A 99 6.60 -4.03 -10.66
N PHE A 100 7.29 -3.00 -11.14
CA PHE A 100 7.28 -1.67 -10.52
C PHE A 100 5.88 -1.04 -10.48
N GLY A 101 5.03 -1.34 -11.48
CA GLY A 101 3.65 -0.87 -11.50
C GLY A 101 2.83 -1.28 -10.27
N TYR A 102 3.12 -2.44 -9.70
CA TYR A 102 2.47 -2.89 -8.45
C TYR A 102 2.86 -2.01 -7.27
N LEU A 103 4.12 -1.54 -7.20
CA LEU A 103 4.57 -0.64 -6.12
C LEU A 103 3.83 0.72 -6.17
N VAL A 104 3.62 1.26 -7.38
CA VAL A 104 2.79 2.46 -7.57
C VAL A 104 1.34 2.16 -7.19
N GLY A 105 0.83 1.02 -7.63
CA GLY A 105 -0.50 0.53 -7.27
C GLY A 105 -0.72 0.44 -5.76
N PHE A 106 0.27 -0.01 -4.99
CA PHE A 106 0.20 -0.12 -3.53
C PHE A 106 0.06 1.24 -2.83
N ILE A 107 0.68 2.30 -3.36
CA ILE A 107 0.52 3.66 -2.82
C ILE A 107 -0.94 4.10 -2.99
N VAL A 108 -1.48 3.95 -4.20
CA VAL A 108 -2.86 4.33 -4.52
C VAL A 108 -3.86 3.44 -3.77
N GLN A 109 -3.58 2.14 -3.65
CA GLN A 109 -4.35 1.18 -2.85
C GLN A 109 -4.48 1.66 -1.40
N GLY A 110 -3.36 2.03 -0.76
CA GLY A 110 -3.36 2.53 0.61
C GLY A 110 -4.28 3.74 0.79
N TRP A 111 -4.26 4.64 -0.19
CA TRP A 111 -5.14 5.80 -0.21
C TRP A 111 -6.61 5.43 -0.41
N VAL A 112 -6.95 4.63 -1.44
CA VAL A 112 -8.33 4.24 -1.78
C VAL A 112 -8.95 3.44 -0.63
N THR A 113 -8.24 2.40 -0.15
CA THR A 113 -8.72 1.55 0.95
C THR A 113 -8.97 2.37 2.21
N GLY A 114 -8.03 3.25 2.55
CA GLY A 114 -8.14 4.12 3.72
C GLY A 114 -9.29 5.14 3.60
N ALA A 115 -9.50 5.73 2.43
CA ALA A 115 -10.60 6.66 2.17
C ALA A 115 -11.96 5.96 2.33
N MET A 116 -12.12 4.77 1.72
CA MET A 116 -13.37 4.01 1.78
C MET A 116 -13.69 3.49 3.19
N CYS A 117 -12.69 3.10 3.98
CA CYS A 117 -12.89 2.64 5.35
C CYS A 117 -13.41 3.75 6.27
N ARG A 118 -13.11 5.03 5.98
CA ARG A 118 -13.49 6.17 6.83
C ARG A 118 -14.86 6.77 6.51
N THR A 119 -15.53 6.36 5.45
CA THR A 119 -16.82 6.93 5.03
C THR A 119 -18.03 6.47 5.88
N GLY A 120 -17.87 5.63 6.91
CA GLY A 120 -18.95 5.19 7.84
C GLY A 120 -18.51 4.08 8.78
N ALA A 121 -19.48 3.35 9.37
CA ALA A 121 -19.20 2.32 10.36
C ALA A 121 -18.27 1.23 9.83
N PRO A 122 -17.20 0.86 10.56
CA PRO A 122 -16.19 -0.10 10.13
C PRO A 122 -16.67 -1.55 10.28
N THR A 123 -17.64 -1.92 9.45
CA THR A 123 -18.16 -3.29 9.38
C THR A 123 -17.22 -4.15 8.51
N PHE A 124 -17.23 -5.47 8.75
CA PHE A 124 -16.46 -6.42 7.93
C PHE A 124 -16.73 -6.24 6.44
N ARG A 125 -18.02 -6.14 6.03
CA ARG A 125 -18.39 -5.96 4.63
C ARG A 125 -17.79 -4.69 4.03
N ARG A 126 -17.80 -3.58 4.78
CA ARG A 126 -17.25 -2.31 4.31
C ARG A 126 -15.73 -2.37 4.15
N ILE A 127 -15.02 -2.93 5.13
CA ILE A 127 -13.57 -3.07 5.03
C ILE A 127 -13.22 -4.00 3.88
N LEU A 128 -13.96 -5.10 3.70
CA LEU A 128 -13.75 -6.02 2.59
C LEU A 128 -13.97 -5.33 1.23
N THR A 129 -15.05 -4.56 1.06
CA THR A 129 -15.28 -3.82 -0.19
C THR A 129 -14.18 -2.79 -0.46
N ALA A 130 -13.66 -2.12 0.58
CA ALA A 130 -12.53 -1.22 0.46
C ALA A 130 -11.25 -1.95 0.04
N CYS A 131 -10.98 -3.13 0.61
CA CYS A 131 -9.84 -3.97 0.23
C CYS A 131 -9.96 -4.46 -1.22
N LEU A 132 -11.15 -4.89 -1.65
CA LEU A 132 -11.38 -5.32 -3.04
C LEU A 132 -11.23 -4.17 -4.04
N ALA A 133 -11.68 -2.95 -3.70
CA ALA A 133 -11.43 -1.77 -4.52
C ALA A 133 -9.93 -1.45 -4.60
N GLY A 134 -9.22 -1.57 -3.48
CA GLY A 134 -7.76 -1.44 -3.44
C GLY A 134 -7.05 -2.50 -4.29
N MET A 135 -7.51 -3.75 -4.28
CA MET A 135 -7.00 -4.84 -5.14
C MET A 135 -7.18 -4.52 -6.62
N ALA A 136 -8.37 -4.03 -7.01
CA ALA A 136 -8.62 -3.63 -8.40
C ALA A 136 -7.67 -2.52 -8.87
N VAL A 137 -7.37 -1.56 -8.00
CA VAL A 137 -6.40 -0.49 -8.28
C VAL A 137 -4.99 -1.04 -8.49
N VAL A 138 -4.54 -1.95 -7.62
CA VAL A 138 -3.20 -2.58 -7.76
C VAL A 138 -3.09 -3.32 -9.08
N TYR A 139 -4.13 -4.06 -9.47
CA TYR A 139 -4.13 -4.79 -10.74
C TYR A 139 -4.15 -3.85 -11.94
N LEU A 140 -4.90 -2.75 -11.87
CA LEU A 140 -4.90 -1.75 -12.93
C LEU A 140 -3.49 -1.20 -13.19
N PHE A 141 -2.79 -0.76 -12.15
CA PHE A 141 -1.43 -0.24 -12.28
C PHE A 141 -0.41 -1.34 -12.59
N GLY A 142 -0.49 -2.47 -11.90
CA GLY A 142 0.44 -3.58 -12.04
C GLY A 142 0.42 -4.18 -13.43
N ILE A 143 -0.75 -4.63 -13.92
CA ILE A 143 -0.89 -5.27 -15.22
C ILE A 143 -0.58 -4.31 -16.36
N SER A 144 -1.06 -3.05 -16.28
CA SER A 144 -0.79 -2.04 -17.30
C SER A 144 0.71 -1.76 -17.43
N TYR A 145 1.38 -1.59 -16.31
CA TYR A 145 2.82 -1.34 -16.30
C TYR A 145 3.61 -2.59 -16.71
N PHE A 146 3.22 -3.76 -16.25
CA PHE A 146 3.84 -5.03 -16.63
C PHE A 146 3.81 -5.23 -18.15
N TYR A 147 2.63 -5.04 -18.74
CA TYR A 147 2.48 -5.12 -20.20
C TYR A 147 3.37 -4.10 -20.92
N PHE A 148 3.36 -2.85 -20.47
CA PHE A 148 4.18 -1.79 -21.05
C PHE A 148 5.69 -2.10 -20.93
N ALA A 149 6.16 -2.42 -19.73
CA ALA A 149 7.58 -2.66 -19.49
C ALA A 149 8.09 -3.90 -20.24
N SER A 150 7.29 -4.97 -20.31
CA SER A 150 7.66 -6.20 -21.03
C SER A 150 7.81 -5.96 -22.54
N ASN A 151 6.91 -5.16 -23.14
CA ASN A 151 6.90 -4.95 -24.60
C ASN A 151 7.84 -3.83 -25.07
N TYR A 152 8.15 -2.82 -24.21
CA TYR A 152 8.86 -1.61 -24.64
C TYR A 152 10.17 -1.33 -23.88
N ILE A 153 10.42 -1.99 -22.73
CA ILE A 153 11.62 -1.70 -21.93
C ILE A 153 12.59 -2.87 -21.93
N ILE A 154 12.10 -4.12 -21.76
CA ILE A 154 12.98 -5.28 -21.56
C ILE A 154 13.03 -6.23 -22.76
N ASP A 155 12.44 -5.87 -23.89
CA ASP A 155 12.40 -6.67 -25.14
C ASP A 155 11.93 -8.13 -24.94
N ALA A 156 11.00 -8.34 -24.01
CA ALA A 156 10.36 -9.63 -23.76
C ALA A 156 8.85 -9.53 -24.09
N PRO A 157 8.48 -9.46 -25.38
CA PRO A 157 7.12 -9.14 -25.79
C PRO A 157 6.13 -10.19 -25.32
N ILE A 158 5.07 -9.71 -24.66
CA ILE A 158 3.99 -10.53 -24.12
C ILE A 158 2.64 -10.08 -24.68
N GLY A 159 1.77 -11.04 -25.03
CA GLY A 159 0.42 -10.73 -25.46
C GLY A 159 -0.44 -10.16 -24.32
N PHE A 160 -1.34 -9.23 -24.63
CA PHE A 160 -2.20 -8.59 -23.63
C PHE A 160 -3.00 -9.57 -22.77
N TRP A 161 -3.63 -10.58 -23.40
CA TRP A 161 -4.39 -11.61 -22.68
C TRP A 161 -3.50 -12.51 -21.81
N VAL A 162 -2.28 -12.75 -22.25
CA VAL A 162 -1.29 -13.51 -21.48
C VAL A 162 -0.88 -12.74 -20.22
N ALA A 163 -0.65 -11.42 -20.34
CA ALA A 163 -0.36 -10.57 -19.20
C ALA A 163 -1.51 -10.57 -18.18
N ILE A 164 -2.77 -10.43 -18.64
CA ILE A 164 -3.95 -10.51 -17.75
C ILE A 164 -4.02 -11.87 -17.05
N TRP A 165 -3.76 -12.96 -17.76
CA TRP A 165 -3.84 -14.29 -17.19
C TRP A 165 -2.80 -14.51 -16.09
N TYR A 166 -1.52 -14.21 -16.37
CA TYR A 166 -0.44 -14.43 -15.41
C TYR A 166 -0.46 -13.41 -14.25
N CYS A 167 -0.61 -12.13 -14.55
CA CYS A 167 -0.51 -11.06 -13.56
C CYS A 167 -1.84 -10.72 -12.88
N GLY A 168 -2.96 -11.26 -13.38
CA GLY A 168 -4.29 -11.01 -12.83
C GLY A 168 -4.95 -12.30 -12.35
N VAL A 169 -5.39 -13.16 -13.28
CA VAL A 169 -6.26 -14.30 -12.94
C VAL A 169 -5.64 -15.25 -11.94
N LEU A 170 -4.37 -15.58 -12.07
CA LEU A 170 -3.66 -16.47 -11.13
C LEU A 170 -3.50 -15.84 -9.72
N GLN A 171 -3.44 -14.52 -9.64
CA GLN A 171 -3.24 -13.81 -8.38
C GLN A 171 -4.54 -13.50 -7.63
N VAL A 172 -5.69 -13.51 -8.31
CA VAL A 172 -6.99 -13.15 -7.71
C VAL A 172 -7.31 -13.98 -6.48
N LEU A 173 -7.11 -15.30 -6.53
CA LEU A 173 -7.50 -16.18 -5.42
C LEU A 173 -6.69 -15.93 -4.15
N PRO A 174 -5.33 -15.94 -4.17
CA PRO A 174 -4.56 -15.64 -2.97
C PRO A 174 -4.78 -14.20 -2.49
N ASP A 175 -4.86 -13.21 -3.37
CA ASP A 175 -5.08 -11.81 -2.97
C ASP A 175 -6.49 -11.60 -2.39
N PHE A 176 -7.49 -12.32 -2.88
CA PHE A 176 -8.82 -12.32 -2.28
C PHE A 176 -8.79 -12.87 -0.84
N LEU A 177 -8.04 -13.95 -0.58
CA LEU A 177 -7.84 -14.46 0.77
C LEU A 177 -7.12 -13.46 1.67
N LEU A 178 -6.13 -12.72 1.14
CA LEU A 178 -5.48 -11.63 1.86
C LEU A 178 -6.44 -10.45 2.13
N CYS A 179 -7.37 -10.14 1.22
CA CYS A 179 -8.43 -9.16 1.46
C CYS A 179 -9.36 -9.60 2.61
N LEU A 180 -9.74 -10.88 2.68
CA LEU A 180 -10.53 -11.42 3.80
C LEU A 180 -9.76 -11.32 5.11
N ALA A 181 -8.48 -11.68 5.12
CA ALA A 181 -7.61 -11.56 6.28
C ALA A 181 -7.47 -10.10 6.74
N ALA A 182 -7.22 -9.17 5.81
CA ALA A 182 -7.14 -7.74 6.10
C ALA A 182 -8.46 -7.21 6.68
N ALA A 183 -9.60 -7.62 6.13
CA ALA A 183 -10.91 -7.21 6.65
C ALA A 183 -11.16 -7.74 8.06
N TYR A 184 -10.81 -9.00 8.32
CA TYR A 184 -10.93 -9.60 9.67
C TYR A 184 -10.04 -8.90 10.69
N ILE A 185 -8.76 -8.70 10.36
CA ILE A 185 -7.79 -7.98 11.21
C ILE A 185 -8.25 -6.55 11.41
N GLY A 186 -8.73 -5.88 10.36
CA GLY A 186 -9.22 -4.50 10.43
C GLY A 186 -10.37 -4.34 11.42
N VAL A 187 -11.36 -5.24 11.43
CA VAL A 187 -12.46 -5.22 12.43
C VAL A 187 -11.92 -5.43 13.85
N ARG A 188 -10.98 -6.35 14.03
CA ARG A 188 -10.39 -6.64 15.35
C ARG A 188 -9.58 -5.48 15.90
N THR A 189 -8.75 -4.88 15.07
CA THR A 189 -7.90 -3.74 15.44
C THR A 189 -8.71 -2.48 15.68
N GLN A 190 -9.81 -2.28 14.95
CA GLN A 190 -10.75 -1.19 15.21
C GLN A 190 -11.42 -1.32 16.58
N LYS A 191 -11.92 -2.52 16.93
CA LYS A 191 -12.49 -2.78 18.26
C LYS A 191 -11.49 -2.59 19.40
N ALA A 192 -10.21 -2.83 19.14
CA ALA A 192 -9.12 -2.60 20.09
C ALA A 192 -8.65 -1.14 20.16
N GLY A 193 -9.27 -0.22 19.42
CA GLY A 193 -8.90 1.21 19.40
C GLY A 193 -7.54 1.50 18.75
N LEU A 194 -7.05 0.62 17.89
CA LEU A 194 -5.74 0.76 17.25
C LEU A 194 -5.75 1.60 15.96
N TRP A 195 -6.92 1.96 15.46
CA TRP A 195 -7.03 2.84 14.29
C TRP A 195 -6.66 4.30 14.64
N LEU A 196 -6.06 4.99 13.66
CA LEU A 196 -5.78 6.42 13.72
C LEU A 196 -6.97 7.27 13.27
#